data_51e34b901779367af93ff98a98069896
#
_entry.id   51e34b901779367af93ff98a98069896
#
_cell.length_a   1.000
_cell.length_b   1.000
_cell.length_c   1.000
_cell.angle_alpha   90.00
_cell.angle_beta   90.00
_cell.angle_gamma   90.00
#
_symmetry.space_group_name_H-M   'P 1'
#
loop_
_entity.id
_entity.type
_entity.pdbx_description
1 polymer ?
#
loop_
_entity_poly.entity_id
_entity_poly.type
_entity_poly.pdbx_seq_one_letter_code
_entity_poly.pdbx_strand_id
1 'polypeptide(L)'
;QSANFQCGYQCVRQLSFCMLDMAYYDRREEFAEDVPAFEKKAWHRAQLLPELPQACMSVQFGHIMSGGYAAGYYSYKWAEVLDADAFSLFLQNGIFDRHTASRFRHEVLERGGTEQPMRLYERFRGQKPTIDALLKRNGISKA
;
A
#
# COMPACT_ATOMS: atom_id res chain seq x y z
N GLN A 1 -22.04 3.99 0.72
CA GLN A 1 -21.97 3.14 -0.50
C GLN A 1 -21.01 3.71 -1.54
N SER A 2 -21.02 5.02 -1.83
CA SER A 2 -20.12 5.62 -2.84
C SER A 2 -18.63 5.49 -2.48
N ALA A 3 -18.26 5.59 -1.21
CA ALA A 3 -16.88 5.50 -0.75
C ALA A 3 -16.22 4.13 -1.03
N ASN A 4 -17.02 3.07 -1.10
CA ASN A 4 -16.53 1.70 -1.34
C ASN A 4 -16.83 1.20 -2.77
N PHE A 5 -17.29 2.09 -3.66
CA PHE A 5 -17.51 1.73 -5.05
C PHE A 5 -16.20 1.31 -5.72
N GLN A 6 -16.18 0.11 -6.26
CA GLN A 6 -15.01 -0.51 -6.90
C GLN A 6 -13.74 -0.60 -6.02
N CYS A 7 -13.84 -0.53 -4.68
CA CYS A 7 -12.66 -0.59 -3.82
C CYS A 7 -11.84 -1.88 -4.01
N GLY A 8 -12.49 -3.02 -4.27
CA GLY A 8 -11.80 -4.27 -4.59
C GLY A 8 -10.99 -4.18 -5.87
N TYR A 9 -11.58 -3.64 -6.95
CA TYR A 9 -10.86 -3.40 -8.20
C TYR A 9 -9.67 -2.46 -8.01
N GLN A 10 -9.86 -1.33 -7.33
CA GLN A 10 -8.78 -0.37 -7.07
C GLN A 10 -7.65 -1.00 -6.23
N CYS A 11 -8.00 -1.84 -5.26
CA CYS A 11 -7.01 -2.55 -4.46
C CYS A 11 -6.19 -3.52 -5.31
N VAL A 12 -6.82 -4.36 -6.12
CA VAL A 12 -6.12 -5.32 -6.98
C VAL A 12 -5.30 -4.61 -8.05
N ARG A 13 -5.81 -3.52 -8.62
CA ARG A 13 -5.04 -2.68 -9.56
C ARG A 13 -3.78 -2.11 -8.88
N GLN A 14 -3.86 -1.62 -7.66
CA GLN A 14 -2.70 -1.15 -6.92
C GLN A 14 -1.69 -2.28 -6.66
N LEU A 15 -2.18 -3.48 -6.33
CA LEU A 15 -1.32 -4.65 -6.12
C LEU A 15 -0.65 -5.11 -7.42
N SER A 16 -1.29 -4.97 -8.59
CA SER A 16 -0.65 -5.30 -9.87
C SER A 16 0.59 -4.44 -10.11
N PHE A 17 0.53 -3.17 -9.77
CA PHE A 17 1.70 -2.29 -9.86
C PHE A 17 2.82 -2.68 -8.90
N CYS A 18 2.48 -3.12 -7.68
CA CYS A 18 3.46 -3.65 -6.73
C CYS A 18 4.12 -4.93 -7.27
N MET A 19 3.35 -5.82 -7.90
CA MET A 19 3.88 -7.05 -8.52
C MET A 19 4.81 -6.73 -9.68
N LEU A 20 4.45 -5.75 -10.51
CA LEU A 20 5.29 -5.31 -11.63
C LEU A 20 6.60 -4.70 -11.15
N ASP A 21 6.54 -3.84 -10.13
CA ASP A 21 7.72 -3.25 -9.49
C ASP A 21 8.68 -4.34 -8.99
N MET A 22 8.18 -5.26 -8.17
CA MET A 22 9.00 -6.35 -7.65
C MET A 22 9.53 -7.27 -8.76
N ALA A 23 8.75 -7.53 -9.81
CA ALA A 23 9.21 -8.35 -10.92
C ALA A 23 10.40 -7.72 -11.66
N TYR A 24 10.45 -6.40 -11.77
CA TYR A 24 11.61 -5.70 -12.34
C TYR A 24 12.83 -5.73 -11.42
N TYR A 25 12.66 -5.57 -10.12
CA TYR A 25 13.77 -5.29 -9.20
C TYR A 25 14.18 -6.46 -8.30
N ASP A 26 13.38 -7.52 -8.20
CA ASP A 26 13.75 -8.78 -7.52
C ASP A 26 14.37 -9.78 -8.51
N ARG A 27 15.35 -9.33 -9.27
CA ARG A 27 16.09 -10.18 -10.24
C ARG A 27 17.58 -9.92 -10.12
N ARG A 28 18.34 -10.98 -10.39
CA ARG A 28 19.81 -10.94 -10.40
C ARG A 28 20.39 -10.84 -11.81
N GLU A 29 19.57 -11.13 -12.82
CA GLU A 29 19.96 -11.19 -14.21
C GLU A 29 19.56 -9.90 -14.92
N GLU A 30 20.32 -9.54 -15.94
CA GLU A 30 20.02 -8.42 -16.81
C GLU A 30 18.68 -8.62 -17.52
N PHE A 31 17.91 -7.54 -17.66
CA PHE A 31 16.62 -7.58 -18.34
C PHE A 31 16.81 -7.69 -19.84
N ALA A 32 16.36 -8.80 -20.44
CA ALA A 32 16.45 -9.06 -21.88
C ALA A 32 15.13 -9.54 -22.51
N GLU A 33 14.00 -9.39 -21.77
CA GLU A 33 12.70 -9.87 -22.21
C GLU A 33 11.94 -8.79 -23.00
N ASP A 34 10.95 -9.22 -23.82
CA ASP A 34 9.97 -8.31 -24.40
C ASP A 34 9.12 -7.66 -23.29
N VAL A 35 9.10 -6.32 -23.24
CA VAL A 35 8.48 -5.57 -22.15
C VAL A 35 6.99 -5.87 -21.98
N PRO A 36 6.15 -5.86 -23.02
CA PRO A 36 4.73 -6.23 -22.90
C PRO A 36 4.51 -7.65 -22.40
N ALA A 37 5.28 -8.62 -22.89
CA ALA A 37 5.16 -10.01 -22.45
C ALA A 37 5.58 -10.18 -20.99
N PHE A 38 6.64 -9.49 -20.56
CA PHE A 38 7.08 -9.48 -19.17
C PHE A 38 6.03 -8.88 -18.24
N GLU A 39 5.48 -7.72 -18.60
CA GLU A 39 4.44 -7.03 -17.84
C GLU A 39 3.22 -7.94 -17.63
N LYS A 40 2.73 -8.56 -18.70
CA LYS A 40 1.62 -9.50 -18.66
C LYS A 40 1.88 -10.68 -17.69
N LYS A 41 3.09 -11.24 -17.73
CA LYS A 41 3.51 -12.32 -16.83
C LYS A 41 3.57 -11.83 -15.38
N ALA A 42 4.11 -10.64 -15.13
CA ALA A 42 4.31 -10.08 -13.79
C ALA A 42 3.00 -9.89 -13.03
N TRP A 43 1.97 -9.40 -13.67
CA TRP A 43 0.69 -9.12 -13.00
C TRP A 43 -0.46 -10.09 -13.32
N HIS A 44 -0.17 -11.20 -13.98
CA HIS A 44 -1.19 -12.19 -14.34
C HIS A 44 -2.17 -12.53 -13.22
N ARG A 45 -1.67 -12.68 -11.98
CA ARG A 45 -2.50 -13.02 -10.81
C ARG A 45 -3.43 -11.89 -10.35
N ALA A 46 -3.15 -10.67 -10.75
CA ALA A 46 -3.93 -9.48 -10.41
C ALA A 46 -4.76 -8.96 -11.60
N GLN A 47 -4.76 -9.67 -12.71
CA GLN A 47 -5.51 -9.29 -13.89
C GLN A 47 -7.00 -9.58 -13.69
N LEU A 48 -7.82 -8.53 -13.61
CA LEU A 48 -9.26 -8.63 -13.43
C LEU A 48 -10.07 -8.42 -14.71
N LEU A 49 -9.50 -7.70 -15.66
CA LEU A 49 -10.15 -7.34 -16.93
C LEU A 49 -9.24 -7.71 -18.09
N PRO A 50 -9.80 -7.94 -19.30
CA PRO A 50 -9.00 -8.12 -20.48
C PRO A 50 -8.05 -6.94 -20.72
N GLU A 51 -6.82 -7.23 -21.13
CA GLU A 51 -5.86 -6.20 -21.49
C GLU A 51 -6.25 -5.53 -22.82
N LEU A 52 -5.98 -4.22 -22.88
CA LEU A 52 -6.02 -3.52 -24.17
C LEU A 52 -4.72 -3.83 -24.93
N PRO A 53 -4.78 -4.30 -26.18
CA PRO A 53 -3.62 -4.81 -26.91
C PRO A 53 -2.45 -3.82 -27.07
N GLN A 54 -2.71 -2.52 -26.91
CA GLN A 54 -1.72 -1.45 -27.07
C GLN A 54 -1.33 -0.81 -25.73
N ALA A 55 -1.89 -1.28 -24.62
CA ALA A 55 -1.55 -0.76 -23.32
C ALA A 55 -0.26 -1.39 -22.80
N CYS A 56 0.65 -0.56 -22.31
CA CYS A 56 1.87 -1.00 -21.63
C CYS A 56 2.16 -0.03 -20.47
N MET A 57 1.98 -0.48 -19.25
CA MET A 57 2.20 0.35 -18.04
C MET A 57 3.68 0.64 -17.86
N SER A 58 4.54 -0.28 -18.18
CA SER A 58 5.99 -0.16 -17.98
C SER A 58 6.59 1.07 -18.66
N VAL A 59 6.10 1.47 -19.84
CA VAL A 59 6.64 2.62 -20.59
C VAL A 59 6.24 3.98 -19.98
N GLN A 60 5.30 4.00 -19.06
CA GLN A 60 4.84 5.22 -18.36
C GLN A 60 4.99 5.15 -16.85
N PHE A 61 5.58 4.06 -16.33
CA PHE A 61 5.68 3.84 -14.89
C PHE A 61 6.86 4.61 -14.27
N GLY A 62 6.80 5.94 -14.37
CA GLY A 62 7.85 6.83 -13.89
C GLY A 62 8.20 6.66 -12.40
N HIS A 63 7.24 6.25 -11.55
CA HIS A 63 7.48 6.02 -10.12
C HIS A 63 8.64 5.06 -9.88
N ILE A 64 8.68 3.94 -10.59
CA ILE A 64 9.68 2.90 -10.40
C ILE A 64 10.88 3.03 -11.35
N MET A 65 10.70 3.66 -12.52
CA MET A 65 11.75 3.76 -13.54
C MET A 65 12.65 4.99 -13.34
N SER A 66 12.10 6.12 -12.86
CA SER A 66 12.83 7.38 -12.68
C SER A 66 12.59 8.07 -11.33
N GLY A 67 11.60 7.61 -10.58
CA GLY A 67 11.31 8.09 -9.22
C GLY A 67 12.01 7.24 -8.17
N GLY A 68 11.86 7.57 -6.90
CA GLY A 68 12.48 6.87 -5.78
C GLY A 68 11.74 5.60 -5.29
N TYR A 69 10.90 4.96 -6.12
CA TYR A 69 10.02 3.86 -5.70
C TYR A 69 10.43 2.49 -6.22
N ALA A 70 11.58 2.34 -6.84
CA ALA A 70 12.12 1.05 -7.28
C ALA A 70 12.18 0.06 -6.11
N ALA A 71 11.59 -1.13 -6.28
CA ALA A 71 11.37 -2.13 -5.23
C ALA A 71 10.64 -1.61 -3.98
N GLY A 72 9.94 -0.49 -4.09
CA GLY A 72 9.30 0.21 -2.97
C GLY A 72 7.86 0.64 -3.22
N TYR A 73 7.27 0.33 -4.37
CA TYR A 73 5.92 0.78 -4.70
C TYR A 73 4.84 0.20 -3.77
N TYR A 74 5.08 -0.96 -3.18
CA TYR A 74 4.21 -1.57 -2.16
C TYR A 74 4.00 -0.69 -0.93
N SER A 75 4.87 0.30 -0.70
CA SER A 75 4.78 1.22 0.44
C SER A 75 3.46 1.99 0.50
N TYR A 76 2.83 2.27 -0.65
CA TYR A 76 1.51 2.88 -0.68
C TYR A 76 0.45 2.02 0.00
N LYS A 77 0.46 0.72 -0.29
CA LYS A 77 -0.51 -0.21 0.33
C LYS A 77 -0.18 -0.47 1.80
N TRP A 78 1.10 -0.50 2.14
CA TRP A 78 1.56 -0.60 3.52
C TRP A 78 1.12 0.63 4.34
N ALA A 79 1.26 1.83 3.78
CA ALA A 79 0.81 3.07 4.43
C ALA A 79 -0.71 3.07 4.69
N GLU A 80 -1.52 2.54 3.76
CA GLU A 80 -2.97 2.39 3.96
C GLU A 80 -3.31 1.46 5.14
N VAL A 81 -2.54 0.39 5.36
CA VAL A 81 -2.71 -0.50 6.52
C VAL A 81 -2.44 0.25 7.81
N LEU A 82 -1.30 0.96 7.87
CA LEU A 82 -0.91 1.74 9.05
C LEU A 82 -1.91 2.86 9.35
N ASP A 83 -2.34 3.59 8.33
CA ASP A 83 -3.32 4.66 8.44
C ASP A 83 -4.66 4.15 8.99
N ALA A 84 -5.22 3.10 8.39
CA ALA A 84 -6.49 2.53 8.82
C ALA A 84 -6.43 2.01 10.27
N ASP A 85 -5.35 1.30 10.64
CA ASP A 85 -5.19 0.76 11.98
C ASP A 85 -4.94 1.88 13.01
N ALA A 86 -4.14 2.89 12.69
CA ALA A 86 -3.93 4.05 13.55
C ALA A 86 -5.25 4.83 13.78
N PHE A 87 -6.00 5.07 12.70
CA PHE A 87 -7.29 5.77 12.78
C PHE A 87 -8.35 4.98 13.56
N SER A 88 -8.26 3.65 13.56
CA SER A 88 -9.17 2.82 14.35
C SER A 88 -9.13 3.14 15.84
N LEU A 89 -7.98 3.57 16.37
CA LEU A 89 -7.84 4.00 17.75
C LEU A 89 -8.63 5.30 18.03
N PHE A 90 -8.63 6.24 17.08
CA PHE A 90 -9.46 7.44 17.17
C PHE A 90 -10.95 7.12 17.12
N LEU A 91 -11.35 6.13 16.30
CA LEU A 91 -12.75 5.70 16.27
C LEU A 91 -13.19 5.05 17.59
N GLN A 92 -12.29 4.37 18.29
CA GLN A 92 -12.56 3.75 19.58
C GLN A 92 -12.66 4.78 20.71
N ASN A 93 -11.75 5.75 20.76
CA ASN A 93 -11.61 6.70 21.86
C ASN A 93 -12.38 8.01 21.64
N GLY A 94 -12.81 8.26 20.39
CA GLY A 94 -13.40 9.52 19.93
C GLY A 94 -12.50 10.27 18.98
N ILE A 95 -13.08 10.73 17.86
CA ILE A 95 -12.31 11.39 16.78
C ILE A 95 -11.56 12.64 17.27
N PHE A 96 -12.11 13.32 18.28
CA PHE A 96 -11.53 14.53 18.90
C PHE A 96 -10.90 14.27 20.26
N ASP A 97 -10.63 13.01 20.62
CA ASP A 97 -9.94 12.70 21.88
C ASP A 97 -8.52 13.28 21.88
N ARG A 98 -8.31 14.23 22.78
CA ARG A 98 -7.04 14.95 22.89
C ARG A 98 -5.89 14.08 23.35
N HIS A 99 -6.16 13.05 24.15
CA HIS A 99 -5.12 12.14 24.62
C HIS A 99 -4.57 11.29 23.48
N THR A 100 -5.45 10.68 22.68
CA THR A 100 -5.06 9.93 21.47
C THR A 100 -4.33 10.82 20.47
N ALA A 101 -4.85 12.02 20.22
CA ALA A 101 -4.21 12.98 19.30
C ALA A 101 -2.81 13.41 19.80
N SER A 102 -2.65 13.69 21.07
CA SER A 102 -1.35 14.04 21.67
C SER A 102 -0.35 12.89 21.56
N ARG A 103 -0.77 11.66 21.83
CA ARG A 103 0.09 10.47 21.68
C ARG A 103 0.51 10.28 20.20
N PHE A 104 -0.41 10.41 19.25
CA PHE A 104 -0.08 10.32 17.84
C PHE A 104 0.95 11.39 17.44
N ARG A 105 0.73 12.62 17.88
CA ARG A 105 1.67 13.72 17.64
C ARG A 105 3.04 13.41 18.21
N HIS A 106 3.14 13.06 19.49
CA HIS A 106 4.43 12.88 20.17
C HIS A 106 5.17 11.63 19.75
N GLU A 107 4.46 10.50 19.53
CA GLU A 107 5.12 9.23 19.24
C GLU A 107 5.40 9.05 17.74
N VAL A 108 4.56 9.61 16.86
CA VAL A 108 4.69 9.41 15.42
C VAL A 108 5.21 10.66 14.71
N LEU A 109 4.49 11.79 14.82
CA LEU A 109 4.80 12.96 13.99
C LEU A 109 6.07 13.69 14.42
N GLU A 110 6.27 13.90 15.72
CA GLU A 110 7.44 14.63 16.24
C GLU A 110 8.73 13.80 16.17
N ARG A 111 8.62 12.46 16.17
CA ARG A 111 9.77 11.54 16.18
C ARG A 111 10.08 10.91 14.81
N GLY A 112 9.38 11.30 13.78
CA GLY A 112 9.61 10.74 12.44
C GLY A 112 11.09 10.77 12.04
N GLY A 113 11.64 9.60 11.69
CA GLY A 113 13.04 9.46 11.28
C GLY A 113 14.08 9.38 12.42
N THR A 114 13.69 9.54 13.69
CA THR A 114 14.65 9.47 14.83
C THR A 114 14.89 8.04 15.32
N GLU A 115 13.96 7.14 15.07
CA GLU A 115 14.01 5.73 15.46
C GLU A 115 13.39 4.85 14.37
N GLN A 116 13.49 3.54 14.56
CA GLN A 116 12.83 2.59 13.67
C GLN A 116 11.31 2.83 13.66
N PRO A 117 10.68 3.06 12.49
CA PRO A 117 9.28 3.49 12.39
C PRO A 117 8.28 2.57 13.11
N MET A 118 8.50 1.25 13.05
CA MET A 118 7.61 0.29 13.73
C MET A 118 7.62 0.47 15.25
N ARG A 119 8.74 0.84 15.86
CA ARG A 119 8.81 1.11 17.31
C ARG A 119 8.01 2.35 17.68
N LEU A 120 8.09 3.40 16.87
CA LEU A 120 7.29 4.62 17.06
C LEU A 120 5.79 4.30 16.97
N TYR A 121 5.44 3.50 15.96
CA TYR A 121 4.07 3.07 15.75
C TYR A 121 3.52 2.25 16.94
N GLU A 122 4.28 1.24 17.39
CA GLU A 122 3.88 0.38 18.51
C GLU A 122 3.72 1.17 19.82
N ARG A 123 4.54 2.19 20.06
CA ARG A 123 4.36 3.08 21.24
C ARG A 123 3.04 3.87 21.17
N PHE A 124 2.70 4.35 19.99
CA PHE A 124 1.41 5.02 19.78
C PHE A 124 0.25 4.04 19.87
N ARG A 125 0.31 2.95 19.13
CA ARG A 125 -0.83 2.04 18.93
C ARG A 125 -1.01 1.05 20.10
N GLY A 126 0.09 0.70 20.79
CA GLY A 126 0.14 -0.33 21.83
C GLY A 126 0.27 -1.75 21.29
N GLN A 127 0.31 -1.93 19.96
CA GLN A 127 0.45 -3.21 19.28
C GLN A 127 0.98 -3.01 17.86
N LYS A 128 1.38 -4.11 17.21
CA LYS A 128 1.68 -4.13 15.78
C LYS A 128 0.42 -3.86 14.94
N PRO A 129 0.55 -3.25 13.76
CA PRO A 129 -0.59 -3.02 12.88
C PRO A 129 -1.16 -4.34 12.35
N THR A 130 -2.47 -4.35 12.11
CA THR A 130 -3.16 -5.45 11.42
C THR A 130 -3.91 -4.92 10.21
N ILE A 131 -4.24 -5.79 9.26
CA ILE A 131 -5.01 -5.41 8.07
C ILE A 131 -6.51 -5.24 8.35
N ASP A 132 -6.98 -5.62 9.54
CA ASP A 132 -8.42 -5.72 9.85
C ASP A 132 -9.14 -4.39 9.71
N ALA A 133 -8.51 -3.29 10.18
CA ALA A 133 -9.08 -1.95 10.08
C ALA A 133 -9.23 -1.50 8.61
N LEU A 134 -8.25 -1.82 7.75
CA LEU A 134 -8.31 -1.53 6.32
C LEU A 134 -9.41 -2.33 5.63
N LEU A 135 -9.51 -3.62 5.91
CA LEU A 135 -10.57 -4.48 5.37
C LEU A 135 -11.95 -3.96 5.77
N LYS A 136 -12.13 -3.63 7.04
CA LYS A 136 -13.39 -3.04 7.55
C LYS A 136 -13.71 -1.71 6.86
N ARG A 137 -12.73 -0.82 6.70
CA ARG A 137 -12.89 0.46 5.99
C ARG A 137 -13.36 0.27 4.56
N ASN A 138 -12.84 -0.74 3.88
CA ASN A 138 -13.18 -1.07 2.50
C ASN A 138 -14.45 -1.91 2.35
N GLY A 139 -15.19 -2.17 3.45
CA GLY A 139 -16.41 -2.97 3.42
C GLY A 139 -16.19 -4.46 3.22
N ILE A 140 -14.97 -4.95 3.44
CA ILE A 140 -14.59 -6.37 3.37
C ILE A 140 -14.66 -6.92 4.78
N SER A 141 -15.69 -7.70 5.10
CA SER A 141 -15.76 -8.44 6.36
C SER A 141 -15.02 -9.77 6.22
N LYS A 142 -14.31 -10.17 7.27
CA LYS A 142 -13.87 -11.57 7.37
C LYS A 142 -15.14 -12.43 7.47
N ALA A 143 -15.26 -13.42 6.59
CA ALA A 143 -16.26 -14.46 6.71
C ALA A 143 -16.00 -15.29 7.97
#